data_8491bb5fd6d2b173485f55a8dd93c2fa
#
_entry.id   8491bb5fd6d2b173485f55a8dd93c2fa
#
_cell.length_a   1.000
_cell.length_b   1.000
_cell.length_c   1.000
_cell.angle_alpha   90.00
_cell.angle_beta   90.00
_cell.angle_gamma   90.00
#
_symmetry.space_group_name_H-M   'P 1'
#
loop_
_entity.id
_entity.type
_entity.pdbx_description
1 polymer ?
#
loop_
_entity_poly.entity_id
_entity_poly.type
_entity_poly.pdbx_seq_one_letter_code
_entity_poly.pdbx_strand_id
1 'polypeptide(L)'
;MNNGNDMWKLAERLFPICRSITGDGVRKTLGILGESMPMSIHEVPTGTQVFDWEVPKEWNIRDAYIAESSGTRIVDFRQSNLHVVGYSTPVDKVMTLAELEPHLYSLPDQPEAIPYMTSYYRERWGFCMRHDERCKLTEDRYHVVIDSELKHGSLTYGEILIPGESDKEIFISTYVCHPSMANNELSGPVVTINIAKWLASRSRKFTYRIIFIPETIGSITYLSRNLESLKNKVVAGFNISCIGDEGPYACVASRYGNTLADKTAAHVLKHMDGDTRSYSFLERGSDERQYCSPHIDLPLVGLSRSKYSTYPEYHTSLDNLDFVTPAGLQGGYDYLRECIELLENNRTYNVLCNCEQQLGKRGLYPDLSTKETGRIVSTMMDFIAYADGTNSLIEICDIIDKPWRDVASIAQELNEAGLVEEVTQV
;
A
#
# COMPACT_ATOMS: atom_id res chain seq x y z
N MET A 1 -9.02 18.35 -3.48
CA MET A 1 -9.16 18.68 -2.04
C MET A 1 -7.88 18.24 -1.35
N ASN A 2 -7.34 19.04 -0.47
CA ASN A 2 -6.16 18.64 0.30
C ASN A 2 -6.60 17.86 1.55
N ASN A 3 -6.41 16.55 1.54
CA ASN A 3 -6.81 15.64 2.62
C ASN A 3 -5.62 15.25 3.53
N GLY A 4 -4.42 15.79 3.27
CA GLY A 4 -3.19 15.40 3.96
C GLY A 4 -3.28 15.52 5.49
N ASN A 5 -3.81 16.65 5.99
CA ASN A 5 -3.98 16.85 7.43
C ASN A 5 -4.98 15.87 8.05
N ASP A 6 -6.06 15.52 7.37
CA ASP A 6 -7.05 14.58 7.91
C ASP A 6 -6.50 13.15 7.91
N MET A 7 -5.73 12.79 6.89
CA MET A 7 -4.99 11.52 6.83
C MET A 7 -3.96 11.44 7.96
N TRP A 8 -3.22 12.51 8.22
CA TRP A 8 -2.23 12.57 9.29
C TRP A 8 -2.87 12.42 10.68
N LYS A 9 -3.99 13.12 10.95
CA LYS A 9 -4.76 12.96 12.20
C LYS A 9 -5.31 11.53 12.37
N LEU A 10 -5.70 10.87 11.29
CA LEU A 10 -6.12 9.48 11.34
C LEU A 10 -4.93 8.56 11.66
N ALA A 11 -3.75 8.81 11.08
CA ALA A 11 -2.53 8.11 11.41
C ALA A 11 -2.14 8.31 12.90
N GLU A 12 -2.22 9.54 13.41
CA GLU A 12 -1.99 9.87 14.82
C GLU A 12 -2.92 9.07 15.75
N ARG A 13 -4.20 8.97 15.42
CA ARG A 13 -5.19 8.18 16.18
C ARG A 13 -4.86 6.68 16.18
N LEU A 14 -4.33 6.16 15.07
CA LEU A 14 -3.99 4.75 14.90
C LEU A 14 -2.62 4.39 15.48
N PHE A 15 -1.69 5.33 15.57
CA PHE A 15 -0.29 5.08 15.90
C PHE A 15 -0.08 4.34 17.24
N PRO A 16 -0.75 4.67 18.36
CA PRO A 16 -0.52 4.02 19.65
C PRO A 16 -1.09 2.59 19.74
N ILE A 17 -1.79 2.09 18.71
CA ILE A 17 -2.39 0.76 18.75
C ILE A 17 -1.32 -0.30 18.47
N CYS A 18 -1.13 -1.22 19.41
CA CYS A 18 -0.28 -2.39 19.19
C CYS A 18 -0.98 -3.40 18.26
N ARG A 19 -0.57 -3.43 17.00
CA ARG A 19 -1.01 -4.39 16.00
C ARG A 19 -0.04 -5.55 15.90
N SER A 20 -0.56 -6.68 15.44
CA SER A 20 0.23 -7.82 14.98
C SER A 20 -0.54 -8.54 13.87
N ILE A 21 -0.09 -9.69 13.39
CA ILE A 21 -0.78 -10.44 12.32
C ILE A 21 -2.13 -11.02 12.75
N THR A 22 -2.47 -10.97 14.03
CA THR A 22 -3.80 -11.28 14.61
C THR A 22 -4.07 -10.38 15.81
N GLY A 23 -5.23 -10.51 16.42
CA GLY A 23 -5.55 -9.95 17.73
C GLY A 23 -6.34 -8.64 17.69
N ASP A 24 -6.60 -8.11 18.88
CA ASP A 24 -7.50 -6.96 19.09
C ASP A 24 -6.97 -5.65 18.49
N GLY A 25 -5.66 -5.50 18.33
CA GLY A 25 -5.06 -4.34 17.68
C GLY A 25 -5.50 -4.18 16.22
N VAL A 26 -5.56 -5.29 15.46
CA VAL A 26 -6.09 -5.31 14.10
C VAL A 26 -7.58 -4.95 14.10
N ARG A 27 -8.40 -5.62 14.94
CA ARG A 27 -9.84 -5.35 15.03
C ARG A 27 -10.14 -3.90 15.36
N LYS A 28 -9.41 -3.32 16.32
CA LYS A 28 -9.54 -1.91 16.70
C LYS A 28 -9.17 -0.97 15.55
N THR A 29 -8.11 -1.28 14.83
CA THR A 29 -7.68 -0.50 13.65
C THR A 29 -8.75 -0.54 12.56
N LEU A 30 -9.25 -1.74 12.20
CA LEU A 30 -10.32 -1.90 11.22
C LEU A 30 -11.62 -1.20 11.65
N GLY A 31 -11.96 -1.24 12.94
CA GLY A 31 -13.11 -0.51 13.49
C GLY A 31 -12.99 1.00 13.29
N ILE A 32 -11.82 1.59 13.55
CA ILE A 32 -11.56 3.02 13.35
C ILE A 32 -11.59 3.40 11.87
N LEU A 33 -11.00 2.60 10.99
CA LEU A 33 -11.07 2.82 9.54
C LEU A 33 -12.51 2.71 9.03
N GLY A 34 -13.28 1.76 9.57
CA GLY A 34 -14.69 1.53 9.25
C GLY A 34 -15.64 2.68 9.64
N GLU A 35 -15.26 3.56 10.57
CA GLU A 35 -15.99 4.79 10.87
C GLU A 35 -16.06 5.73 9.65
N SER A 36 -15.06 5.69 8.79
CA SER A 36 -14.96 6.54 7.59
C SER A 36 -15.69 5.97 6.38
N MET A 37 -15.74 4.64 6.26
CA MET A 37 -16.34 3.93 5.13
C MET A 37 -16.80 2.54 5.60
N PRO A 38 -18.05 2.12 5.35
CA PRO A 38 -18.54 0.78 5.71
C PRO A 38 -17.62 -0.33 5.17
N MET A 39 -17.22 -1.23 6.05
CA MET A 39 -16.27 -2.31 5.79
C MET A 39 -16.84 -3.64 6.29
N SER A 40 -16.77 -4.67 5.47
CA SER A 40 -17.06 -6.04 5.88
C SER A 40 -15.86 -6.62 6.64
N ILE A 41 -16.09 -7.10 7.84
CA ILE A 41 -15.05 -7.72 8.67
C ILE A 41 -15.15 -9.24 8.53
N HIS A 42 -14.02 -9.85 8.22
CA HIS A 42 -13.89 -11.30 8.06
C HIS A 42 -12.93 -11.86 9.10
N GLU A 43 -13.28 -13.02 9.65
CA GLU A 43 -12.45 -13.75 10.58
C GLU A 43 -12.20 -15.18 10.09
N VAL A 44 -10.95 -15.61 10.16
CA VAL A 44 -10.54 -16.95 9.76
C VAL A 44 -9.91 -17.64 10.97
N PRO A 45 -10.48 -18.77 11.44
CA PRO A 45 -10.04 -19.42 12.68
C PRO A 45 -8.58 -19.90 12.63
N THR A 46 -7.90 -19.81 13.77
CA THR A 46 -6.61 -20.47 14.03
C THR A 46 -6.67 -21.94 13.60
N GLY A 47 -5.63 -22.43 12.96
CA GLY A 47 -5.54 -23.80 12.47
C GLY A 47 -6.14 -24.03 11.08
N THR A 48 -6.73 -22.98 10.46
CA THR A 48 -7.22 -23.07 9.08
C THR A 48 -6.05 -23.20 8.13
N GLN A 49 -6.02 -24.27 7.34
CA GLN A 49 -5.03 -24.47 6.29
C GLN A 49 -5.28 -23.50 5.12
N VAL A 50 -4.25 -22.75 4.73
CA VAL A 50 -4.28 -21.76 3.67
C VAL A 50 -3.08 -21.96 2.73
N PHE A 51 -3.26 -22.74 1.68
CA PHE A 51 -2.21 -23.29 0.83
C PHE A 51 -1.17 -24.06 1.66
N ASP A 52 0.11 -23.65 1.65
CA ASP A 52 1.19 -24.28 2.41
C ASP A 52 1.28 -23.76 3.87
N TRP A 53 0.46 -22.78 4.23
CA TRP A 53 0.48 -22.11 5.54
C TRP A 53 -0.74 -22.48 6.39
N GLU A 54 -0.64 -22.19 7.66
CA GLU A 54 -1.74 -22.32 8.63
C GLU A 54 -1.98 -20.99 9.35
N VAL A 55 -3.24 -20.63 9.56
CA VAL A 55 -3.60 -19.43 10.36
C VAL A 55 -3.08 -19.62 11.79
N PRO A 56 -2.21 -18.72 12.30
CA PRO A 56 -1.57 -18.89 13.59
C PRO A 56 -2.53 -18.66 14.76
N LYS A 57 -2.07 -18.99 15.98
CA LYS A 57 -2.77 -18.61 17.21
C LYS A 57 -2.93 -17.10 17.29
N GLU A 58 -4.04 -16.66 17.87
CA GLU A 58 -4.25 -15.23 18.14
C GLU A 58 -3.38 -14.77 19.29
N TRP A 59 -2.72 -13.60 19.08
CA TRP A 59 -1.86 -12.97 20.07
C TRP A 59 -2.42 -11.63 20.53
N ASN A 60 -2.49 -11.45 21.84
CA ASN A 60 -2.83 -10.18 22.48
C ASN A 60 -1.84 -9.85 23.59
N ILE A 61 -1.62 -8.57 23.87
CA ILE A 61 -0.75 -8.08 24.93
C ILE A 61 -1.44 -6.96 25.71
N ARG A 62 -1.27 -6.98 27.03
CA ARG A 62 -1.81 -5.98 27.93
C ARG A 62 -0.75 -5.03 28.49
N ASP A 63 0.43 -5.57 28.86
CA ASP A 63 1.54 -4.81 29.41
C ASP A 63 2.86 -5.59 29.21
N ALA A 64 3.99 -4.88 29.17
CA ALA A 64 5.30 -5.48 29.24
C ALA A 64 6.34 -4.45 29.72
N TYR A 65 7.29 -4.91 30.51
CA TYR A 65 8.37 -4.05 31.00
C TYR A 65 9.58 -4.83 31.48
N ILE A 66 10.71 -4.15 31.56
CA ILE A 66 11.88 -4.52 32.31
C ILE A 66 12.04 -3.48 33.42
N ALA A 67 12.12 -3.92 34.68
CA ALA A 67 12.31 -3.05 35.81
C ALA A 67 13.56 -3.42 36.62
N GLU A 68 14.23 -2.42 37.14
CA GLU A 68 15.33 -2.53 38.11
C GLU A 68 14.84 -2.99 39.48
N SER A 69 15.75 -3.34 40.37
CA SER A 69 15.46 -3.73 41.76
C SER A 69 14.72 -2.65 42.55
N SER A 70 14.86 -1.38 42.15
CA SER A 70 14.11 -0.22 42.67
C SER A 70 12.62 -0.24 42.30
N GLY A 71 12.22 -1.03 41.31
CA GLY A 71 10.91 -1.00 40.68
C GLY A 71 10.78 0.02 39.53
N THR A 72 11.85 0.75 39.20
CA THR A 72 11.89 1.68 38.08
C THR A 72 11.86 0.90 36.76
N ARG A 73 10.89 1.15 35.89
CA ARG A 73 10.82 0.57 34.56
C ARG A 73 11.82 1.26 33.63
N ILE A 74 12.76 0.51 33.09
CA ILE A 74 13.78 0.97 32.15
C ILE A 74 13.39 0.66 30.69
N VAL A 75 12.51 -0.33 30.49
CA VAL A 75 11.81 -0.61 29.24
C VAL A 75 10.32 -0.69 29.58
N ASP A 76 9.48 0.06 28.89
CA ASP A 76 8.05 0.11 29.19
C ASP A 76 7.23 0.11 27.89
N PHE A 77 6.46 -0.95 27.67
CA PHE A 77 5.53 -1.10 26.55
C PHE A 77 4.56 0.08 26.39
N ARG A 78 4.20 0.75 27.48
CA ARG A 78 3.31 1.92 27.44
C ARG A 78 3.95 3.16 26.83
N GLN A 79 5.28 3.22 26.81
CA GLN A 79 6.02 4.30 26.15
C GLN A 79 6.19 4.04 24.66
N SER A 80 6.48 2.78 24.32
CA SER A 80 6.55 2.31 22.92
C SER A 80 6.17 0.83 22.85
N ASN A 81 5.18 0.50 22.03
CA ASN A 81 4.83 -0.89 21.82
C ASN A 81 5.86 -1.67 20.99
N LEU A 82 6.84 -0.99 20.37
CA LEU A 82 8.01 -1.61 19.75
C LEU A 82 8.98 -2.23 20.76
N HIS A 83 8.87 -1.90 22.03
CA HIS A 83 9.70 -2.52 23.07
C HIS A 83 9.51 -4.02 23.22
N VAL A 84 8.46 -4.60 22.67
CA VAL A 84 8.20 -6.04 22.76
C VAL A 84 8.38 -6.70 21.40
N VAL A 85 9.12 -7.80 21.37
CA VAL A 85 9.14 -8.69 20.18
C VAL A 85 7.72 -9.18 19.91
N GLY A 86 7.18 -8.88 18.75
CA GLY A 86 5.81 -9.27 18.38
C GLY A 86 5.60 -10.78 18.51
N TYR A 87 4.45 -11.22 19.02
CA TYR A 87 4.15 -12.63 19.35
C TYR A 87 4.95 -13.22 20.51
N SER A 88 5.53 -12.39 21.38
CA SER A 88 6.19 -12.88 22.59
C SER A 88 5.23 -13.67 23.47
N THR A 89 5.71 -14.85 23.94
CA THR A 89 5.03 -15.63 24.96
C THR A 89 5.07 -14.91 26.31
N PRO A 90 4.11 -15.15 27.22
CA PRO A 90 4.09 -14.50 28.54
C PRO A 90 5.30 -14.89 29.37
N VAL A 91 5.82 -13.92 30.14
CA VAL A 91 6.90 -14.10 31.11
C VAL A 91 6.66 -13.18 32.31
N ASP A 92 6.95 -13.68 33.52
CA ASP A 92 7.01 -12.91 34.75
C ASP A 92 8.08 -13.53 35.64
N LYS A 93 9.31 -12.94 35.60
CA LYS A 93 10.49 -13.50 36.26
C LYS A 93 11.46 -12.42 36.69
N VAL A 94 12.13 -12.67 37.82
CA VAL A 94 13.34 -11.93 38.18
C VAL A 94 14.54 -12.76 37.71
N MET A 95 15.39 -12.17 36.87
CA MET A 95 16.52 -12.83 36.25
C MET A 95 17.78 -11.96 36.28
N THR A 96 18.94 -12.61 36.15
CA THR A 96 20.22 -11.87 36.01
C THR A 96 20.34 -11.22 34.63
N LEU A 97 21.23 -10.23 34.52
CA LEU A 97 21.54 -9.64 33.22
C LEU A 97 22.00 -10.66 32.19
N ALA A 98 22.83 -11.62 32.60
CA ALA A 98 23.32 -12.69 31.73
C ALA A 98 22.20 -13.59 31.19
N GLU A 99 21.14 -13.84 31.98
CA GLU A 99 19.96 -14.59 31.56
C GLU A 99 19.05 -13.75 30.66
N LEU A 100 19.00 -12.41 30.83
CA LEU A 100 18.19 -11.49 30.06
C LEU A 100 18.80 -11.16 28.68
N GLU A 101 20.13 -11.07 28.60
CA GLU A 101 20.86 -10.67 27.38
C GLU A 101 20.44 -11.41 26.09
N PRO A 102 20.21 -12.73 26.07
CA PRO A 102 19.74 -13.43 24.87
C PRO A 102 18.34 -13.00 24.37
N HIS A 103 17.59 -12.30 25.20
CA HIS A 103 16.24 -11.81 24.92
C HIS A 103 16.17 -10.32 24.62
N LEU A 104 17.34 -9.63 24.58
CA LEU A 104 17.44 -8.20 24.26
C LEU A 104 17.92 -7.98 22.83
N TYR A 105 17.20 -7.13 22.11
CA TYR A 105 17.51 -6.75 20.73
C TYR A 105 17.71 -5.24 20.63
N SER A 106 18.79 -4.82 19.99
CA SER A 106 19.11 -3.40 19.74
C SER A 106 19.99 -3.27 18.50
N LEU A 107 20.11 -2.07 17.95
CA LEU A 107 20.89 -1.77 16.75
C LEU A 107 22.13 -0.95 17.12
N PRO A 108 23.34 -1.54 17.11
CA PRO A 108 24.57 -0.77 17.38
C PRO A 108 24.82 0.38 16.38
N ASP A 109 24.44 0.19 15.11
CA ASP A 109 24.62 1.18 14.05
C ASP A 109 23.57 2.31 14.08
N GLN A 110 22.48 2.12 14.85
CA GLN A 110 21.42 3.12 15.12
C GLN A 110 21.08 3.11 16.61
N PRO A 111 21.99 3.61 17.48
CA PRO A 111 21.89 3.40 18.93
C PRO A 111 20.68 4.05 19.58
N GLU A 112 20.08 5.07 18.97
CA GLU A 112 18.88 5.78 19.40
C GLU A 112 17.56 5.13 18.95
N ALA A 113 17.64 4.14 18.06
CA ALA A 113 16.45 3.48 17.51
C ALA A 113 16.07 2.23 18.31
N ILE A 114 14.77 1.98 18.49
CA ILE A 114 14.21 0.72 18.96
C ILE A 114 13.89 -0.10 17.71
N PRO A 115 14.51 -1.30 17.52
CA PRO A 115 14.22 -2.12 16.35
C PRO A 115 12.84 -2.78 16.43
N TYR A 116 12.24 -3.04 15.26
CA TYR A 116 11.07 -3.90 15.14
C TYR A 116 11.48 -5.36 14.97
N MET A 117 10.99 -6.22 15.86
CA MET A 117 11.25 -7.66 15.84
C MET A 117 9.96 -8.46 16.03
N THR A 118 9.87 -9.63 15.42
CA THR A 118 8.74 -10.56 15.55
C THR A 118 9.20 -12.00 15.81
N SER A 119 8.30 -12.79 16.35
CA SER A 119 8.52 -14.23 16.59
C SER A 119 7.39 -15.10 16.05
N TYR A 120 6.81 -14.72 14.91
CA TYR A 120 5.77 -15.47 14.24
C TYR A 120 6.19 -16.94 14.03
N TYR A 121 5.29 -17.88 14.32
CA TYR A 121 5.51 -19.33 14.20
C TYR A 121 6.64 -19.91 15.06
N ARG A 122 7.19 -19.15 16.04
CA ARG A 122 8.15 -19.64 17.05
C ARG A 122 7.74 -19.12 18.42
N GLU A 123 7.48 -20.03 19.35
CA GLU A 123 7.18 -19.66 20.75
C GLU A 123 8.47 -19.19 21.44
N ARG A 124 8.67 -17.90 21.51
CA ARG A 124 9.77 -17.20 22.23
C ARG A 124 9.26 -15.87 22.74
N TRP A 125 10.05 -15.22 23.56
CA TRP A 125 9.81 -13.87 24.04
C TRP A 125 11.06 -13.01 23.94
N GLY A 126 10.93 -11.71 23.99
CA GLY A 126 12.05 -10.79 23.98
C GLY A 126 11.61 -9.32 24.03
N PHE A 127 12.61 -8.48 24.27
CA PHE A 127 12.47 -7.03 24.27
C PHE A 127 13.38 -6.38 23.24
N CYS A 128 12.89 -5.30 22.66
CA CYS A 128 13.65 -4.39 21.83
C CYS A 128 13.87 -3.09 22.59
N MET A 129 15.08 -2.54 22.49
CA MET A 129 15.42 -1.30 23.17
C MET A 129 16.50 -0.53 22.41
N ARG A 130 16.66 0.72 22.75
CA ARG A 130 17.75 1.53 22.23
C ARG A 130 19.10 0.92 22.65
N HIS A 131 20.07 0.94 21.75
CA HIS A 131 21.39 0.36 22.05
C HIS A 131 22.15 1.17 23.09
N ASP A 132 22.01 2.50 23.07
CA ASP A 132 22.62 3.40 24.08
C ASP A 132 22.05 3.18 25.50
N GLU A 133 20.80 2.72 25.61
CA GLU A 133 20.17 2.34 26.88
C GLU A 133 20.59 0.92 27.31
N ARG A 134 20.65 -0.02 26.36
CA ARG A 134 21.16 -1.37 26.63
C ARG A 134 22.57 -1.36 27.23
N CYS A 135 23.46 -0.51 26.73
CA CYS A 135 24.82 -0.37 27.24
C CYS A 135 24.90 0.18 28.68
N LYS A 136 23.81 0.71 29.22
CA LYS A 136 23.72 1.22 30.60
C LYS A 136 23.19 0.19 31.60
N LEU A 137 22.83 -1.00 31.16
CA LEU A 137 22.35 -2.08 32.03
C LEU A 137 23.50 -2.58 32.91
N THR A 138 23.41 -2.37 34.23
CA THR A 138 24.48 -2.66 35.18
C THR A 138 23.99 -3.39 36.42
N GLU A 139 22.68 -3.54 36.65
CA GLU A 139 22.16 -4.25 37.79
C GLU A 139 22.34 -5.75 37.69
N ASP A 140 22.52 -6.41 38.79
CA ASP A 140 22.66 -7.87 38.86
C ASP A 140 21.38 -8.60 38.47
N ARG A 141 20.23 -8.00 38.74
CA ARG A 141 18.90 -8.58 38.50
C ARG A 141 17.90 -7.57 38.00
N TYR A 142 17.00 -8.07 37.13
CA TYR A 142 15.89 -7.33 36.55
C TYR A 142 14.59 -8.09 36.71
N HIS A 143 13.48 -7.41 37.01
CA HIS A 143 12.15 -7.97 36.94
C HIS A 143 11.62 -7.79 35.51
N VAL A 144 11.34 -8.90 34.85
CA VAL A 144 10.94 -8.97 33.44
C VAL A 144 9.52 -9.47 33.33
N VAL A 145 8.64 -8.68 32.76
CA VAL A 145 7.21 -9.00 32.61
C VAL A 145 6.77 -8.78 31.17
N ILE A 146 6.12 -9.80 30.58
CA ILE A 146 5.30 -9.69 29.36
C ILE A 146 3.97 -10.32 29.68
N ASP A 147 2.92 -9.48 29.81
CA ASP A 147 1.55 -9.92 30.02
C ASP A 147 0.86 -10.07 28.67
N SER A 148 1.15 -11.16 28.00
CA SER A 148 0.58 -11.53 26.71
C SER A 148 -0.20 -12.82 26.77
N GLU A 149 -1.00 -13.08 25.75
CA GLU A 149 -1.79 -14.30 25.58
C GLU A 149 -1.67 -14.81 24.15
N LEU A 150 -1.42 -16.11 24.01
CA LEU A 150 -1.48 -16.85 22.75
C LEU A 150 -2.55 -17.92 22.88
N LYS A 151 -3.64 -17.78 22.14
CA LYS A 151 -4.81 -18.68 22.21
C LYS A 151 -5.36 -19.02 20.83
N HIS A 152 -6.23 -19.99 20.76
CA HIS A 152 -7.08 -20.19 19.60
C HIS A 152 -8.02 -18.99 19.47
N GLY A 153 -8.06 -18.41 18.29
CA GLY A 153 -8.82 -17.22 17.94
C GLY A 153 -8.95 -17.12 16.43
N SER A 154 -8.72 -15.95 15.83
CA SER A 154 -8.85 -15.74 14.40
C SER A 154 -7.85 -14.73 13.84
N LEU A 155 -7.55 -14.87 12.55
CA LEU A 155 -6.98 -13.82 11.72
C LEU A 155 -8.14 -12.96 11.22
N THR A 156 -8.03 -11.64 11.39
CA THR A 156 -9.08 -10.67 11.02
C THR A 156 -8.61 -9.80 9.88
N TYR A 157 -9.49 -9.57 8.89
CA TYR A 157 -9.24 -8.59 7.82
C TYR A 157 -10.53 -7.84 7.46
N GLY A 158 -10.37 -6.66 6.84
CA GLY A 158 -11.47 -5.83 6.37
C GLY A 158 -11.53 -5.79 4.84
N GLU A 159 -12.74 -5.77 4.28
CA GLU A 159 -13.00 -5.67 2.84
C GLU A 159 -14.03 -4.59 2.55
N ILE A 160 -13.73 -3.75 1.56
CA ILE A 160 -14.67 -2.77 0.98
C ILE A 160 -14.85 -3.14 -0.48
N LEU A 161 -16.09 -3.36 -0.91
CA LEU A 161 -16.44 -3.55 -2.31
C LEU A 161 -17.26 -2.35 -2.78
N ILE A 162 -16.76 -1.63 -3.78
CA ILE A 162 -17.43 -0.47 -4.38
C ILE A 162 -17.82 -0.83 -5.81
N PRO A 163 -19.09 -1.16 -6.09
CA PRO A 163 -19.54 -1.57 -7.42
C PRO A 163 -19.34 -0.45 -8.45
N GLY A 164 -18.86 -0.81 -9.64
CA GLY A 164 -18.81 0.04 -10.82
C GLY A 164 -19.83 -0.39 -11.89
N GLU A 165 -19.70 0.16 -13.08
CA GLU A 165 -20.51 -0.23 -14.26
C GLU A 165 -20.15 -1.64 -14.76
N SER A 166 -18.88 -2.04 -14.60
CA SER A 166 -18.34 -3.33 -15.00
C SER A 166 -18.11 -4.23 -13.77
N ASP A 167 -18.22 -5.54 -13.97
CA ASP A 167 -17.82 -6.55 -12.98
C ASP A 167 -16.29 -6.80 -12.95
N LYS A 168 -15.53 -6.20 -13.88
CA LYS A 168 -14.07 -6.19 -13.80
C LYS A 168 -13.61 -5.35 -12.63
N GLU A 169 -12.59 -5.85 -11.93
CA GLU A 169 -12.19 -5.30 -10.65
C GLU A 169 -10.79 -4.66 -10.71
N ILE A 170 -10.66 -3.50 -10.07
CA ILE A 170 -9.38 -2.95 -9.62
C ILE A 170 -9.17 -3.39 -8.17
N PHE A 171 -8.09 -4.10 -7.92
CA PHE A 171 -7.78 -4.68 -6.61
C PHE A 171 -6.78 -3.80 -5.86
N ILE A 172 -7.13 -3.31 -4.66
CA ILE A 172 -6.25 -2.50 -3.82
C ILE A 172 -6.05 -3.22 -2.50
N SER A 173 -4.80 -3.46 -2.13
CA SER A 173 -4.42 -4.11 -0.87
C SER A 173 -3.51 -3.20 -0.06
N THR A 174 -3.71 -3.19 1.25
CA THR A 174 -2.82 -2.55 2.23
C THR A 174 -2.83 -3.35 3.53
N TYR A 175 -1.68 -3.41 4.22
CA TYR A 175 -1.61 -4.22 5.43
C TYR A 175 -1.87 -3.41 6.71
N VAL A 176 -2.28 -4.13 7.77
CA VAL A 176 -2.68 -3.59 9.09
C VAL A 176 -2.18 -4.51 10.22
N CYS A 177 -0.86 -4.72 10.31
CA CYS A 177 -0.29 -5.71 11.25
C CYS A 177 0.98 -5.27 12.00
N HIS A 178 1.55 -4.11 11.69
CA HIS A 178 2.74 -3.64 12.40
C HIS A 178 2.37 -2.68 13.53
N PRO A 179 3.05 -2.76 14.69
CA PRO A 179 2.88 -1.80 15.77
C PRO A 179 3.57 -0.47 15.43
N SER A 180 3.06 0.64 15.92
CA SER A 180 3.65 2.00 15.95
C SER A 180 4.76 2.29 14.93
N MET A 181 4.46 2.08 13.65
CA MET A 181 5.27 2.51 12.51
C MET A 181 4.38 3.33 11.59
N ALA A 182 4.79 4.57 11.27
CA ALA A 182 3.94 5.52 10.59
C ALA A 182 3.96 5.35 9.08
N ASN A 183 5.14 5.30 8.47
CA ASN A 183 5.26 5.17 7.02
C ASN A 183 5.07 3.73 6.55
N ASN A 184 5.78 2.79 7.19
CA ASN A 184 5.69 1.38 6.81
C ASN A 184 4.26 0.85 6.98
N GLU A 185 3.59 1.15 8.09
CA GLU A 185 2.29 0.56 8.44
C GLU A 185 1.10 1.46 8.12
N LEU A 186 1.09 2.69 8.65
CA LEU A 186 -0.14 3.48 8.70
C LEU A 186 -0.41 4.28 7.43
N SER A 187 0.64 4.65 6.69
CA SER A 187 0.50 5.46 5.48
C SER A 187 -0.39 4.79 4.44
N GLY A 188 -0.21 3.48 4.22
CA GLY A 188 -1.02 2.69 3.31
C GLY A 188 -2.51 2.70 3.68
N PRO A 189 -2.91 2.26 4.88
CA PRO A 189 -4.31 2.26 5.32
C PRO A 189 -4.98 3.63 5.28
N VAL A 190 -4.30 4.71 5.72
CA VAL A 190 -4.94 6.04 5.75
C VAL A 190 -5.10 6.65 4.36
N VAL A 191 -4.17 6.40 3.45
CA VAL A 191 -4.31 6.77 2.04
C VAL A 191 -5.43 5.95 1.38
N THR A 192 -5.42 4.64 1.57
CA THR A 192 -6.37 3.71 0.95
C THR A 192 -7.81 3.98 1.39
N ILE A 193 -8.08 4.25 2.68
CA ILE A 193 -9.45 4.55 3.14
C ILE A 193 -9.96 5.88 2.56
N ASN A 194 -9.09 6.87 2.34
CA ASN A 194 -9.45 8.13 1.71
C ASN A 194 -9.68 7.98 0.19
N ILE A 195 -8.95 7.10 -0.47
CA ILE A 195 -9.24 6.69 -1.86
C ILE A 195 -10.59 5.98 -1.94
N ALA A 196 -10.92 5.09 -1.00
CA ALA A 196 -12.23 4.43 -0.96
C ALA A 196 -13.38 5.44 -0.84
N LYS A 197 -13.25 6.45 0.03
CA LYS A 197 -14.23 7.56 0.17
C LYS A 197 -14.37 8.34 -1.13
N TRP A 198 -13.26 8.70 -1.77
CA TRP A 198 -13.26 9.41 -3.03
C TRP A 198 -13.92 8.59 -4.14
N LEU A 199 -13.61 7.30 -4.25
CA LEU A 199 -14.26 6.39 -5.20
C LEU A 199 -15.77 6.28 -4.96
N ALA A 200 -16.21 6.14 -3.72
CA ALA A 200 -17.63 6.04 -3.39
C ALA A 200 -18.44 7.28 -3.77
N SER A 201 -17.80 8.46 -3.89
CA SER A 201 -18.46 9.74 -4.18
C SER A 201 -18.69 10.03 -5.67
N ARG A 202 -18.34 9.09 -6.60
CA ARG A 202 -18.38 9.32 -8.05
C ARG A 202 -18.83 8.09 -8.82
N SER A 203 -19.24 8.28 -10.09
CA SER A 203 -19.39 7.19 -11.05
C SER A 203 -18.01 6.59 -11.38
N ARG A 204 -17.97 5.33 -11.73
CA ARG A 204 -16.76 4.57 -12.02
C ARG A 204 -17.06 3.40 -12.97
N LYS A 205 -16.12 3.14 -13.85
CA LYS A 205 -16.19 2.03 -14.82
C LYS A 205 -16.00 0.69 -14.12
N PHE A 206 -14.94 0.59 -13.33
CA PHE A 206 -14.55 -0.66 -12.66
C PHE A 206 -15.19 -0.80 -11.27
N THR A 207 -15.42 -2.03 -10.86
CA THR A 207 -15.66 -2.37 -9.45
C THR A 207 -14.33 -2.31 -8.71
N TYR A 208 -14.31 -1.73 -7.50
CA TYR A 208 -13.11 -1.66 -6.65
C TYR A 208 -13.25 -2.61 -5.48
N ARG A 209 -12.30 -3.53 -5.39
CA ARG A 209 -12.12 -4.43 -4.26
C ARG A 209 -10.94 -3.96 -3.45
N ILE A 210 -11.17 -3.49 -2.22
CA ILE A 210 -10.17 -2.88 -1.34
C ILE A 210 -10.08 -3.72 -0.09
N ILE A 211 -8.88 -4.19 0.28
CA ILE A 211 -8.66 -4.99 1.48
C ILE A 211 -7.64 -4.35 2.42
N PHE A 212 -7.94 -4.48 3.72
CA PHE A 212 -7.07 -4.11 4.83
C PHE A 212 -6.75 -5.40 5.59
N ILE A 213 -5.51 -5.87 5.53
CA ILE A 213 -5.19 -7.27 5.82
C ILE A 213 -3.84 -7.36 6.54
N PRO A 214 -3.61 -8.34 7.44
CA PRO A 214 -2.26 -8.63 7.92
C PRO A 214 -1.32 -9.04 6.78
N GLU A 215 -0.12 -8.51 6.74
CA GLU A 215 0.88 -8.82 5.71
C GLU A 215 1.18 -10.33 5.66
N THR A 216 1.50 -10.84 4.50
CA THR A 216 1.89 -12.23 4.23
C THR A 216 0.78 -13.23 4.56
N ILE A 217 0.60 -13.62 5.82
CA ILE A 217 -0.40 -14.64 6.18
C ILE A 217 -1.83 -14.21 5.89
N GLY A 218 -2.11 -12.91 5.99
CA GLY A 218 -3.42 -12.37 5.62
C GLY A 218 -3.66 -12.45 4.11
N SER A 219 -2.73 -11.96 3.28
CA SER A 219 -2.84 -12.03 1.82
C SER A 219 -2.91 -13.48 1.32
N ILE A 220 -2.13 -14.40 1.91
CA ILE A 220 -2.22 -15.84 1.61
C ILE A 220 -3.60 -16.39 1.99
N THR A 221 -4.12 -16.01 3.18
CA THR A 221 -5.44 -16.41 3.65
C THR A 221 -6.53 -15.89 2.72
N TYR A 222 -6.46 -14.63 2.31
CA TYR A 222 -7.41 -14.02 1.38
C TYR A 222 -7.40 -14.71 0.01
N LEU A 223 -6.21 -14.93 -0.54
CA LEU A 223 -6.02 -15.65 -1.81
C LEU A 223 -6.58 -17.07 -1.76
N SER A 224 -6.36 -17.82 -0.68
CA SER A 224 -6.86 -19.19 -0.56
C SER A 224 -8.39 -19.29 -0.62
N ARG A 225 -9.10 -18.20 -0.32
CA ARG A 225 -10.58 -18.15 -0.27
C ARG A 225 -11.19 -17.51 -1.52
N ASN A 226 -10.44 -16.67 -2.25
CA ASN A 226 -10.98 -15.82 -3.31
C ASN A 226 -10.29 -15.96 -4.65
N LEU A 227 -9.31 -16.87 -4.81
CA LEU A 227 -8.42 -16.93 -5.97
C LEU A 227 -9.15 -16.98 -7.30
N GLU A 228 -10.14 -17.86 -7.45
CA GLU A 228 -10.88 -17.98 -8.71
C GLU A 228 -11.59 -16.68 -9.10
N SER A 229 -12.26 -16.04 -8.13
CA SER A 229 -12.94 -14.76 -8.36
C SER A 229 -11.96 -13.67 -8.76
N LEU A 230 -10.83 -13.59 -8.05
CA LEU A 230 -9.79 -12.59 -8.35
C LEU A 230 -9.19 -12.79 -9.74
N LYS A 231 -8.83 -14.01 -10.12
CA LYS A 231 -8.28 -14.33 -11.45
C LYS A 231 -9.24 -13.99 -12.60
N ASN A 232 -10.53 -14.15 -12.38
CA ASN A 232 -11.53 -13.88 -13.41
C ASN A 232 -11.89 -12.40 -13.55
N LYS A 233 -11.76 -11.63 -12.46
CA LYS A 233 -12.27 -10.26 -12.41
C LYS A 233 -11.19 -9.19 -12.37
N VAL A 234 -10.07 -9.41 -11.67
CA VAL A 234 -9.03 -8.40 -11.48
C VAL A 234 -8.30 -8.14 -12.79
N VAL A 235 -8.35 -6.90 -13.25
CA VAL A 235 -7.68 -6.43 -14.47
C VAL A 235 -6.43 -5.61 -14.17
N ALA A 236 -6.38 -4.96 -13.00
CA ALA A 236 -5.20 -4.28 -12.47
C ALA A 236 -5.29 -4.23 -10.94
N GLY A 237 -4.17 -4.07 -10.26
CA GLY A 237 -4.16 -3.93 -8.81
C GLY A 237 -2.95 -3.18 -8.27
N PHE A 238 -3.07 -2.74 -7.02
CA PHE A 238 -2.07 -1.95 -6.31
C PHE A 238 -1.92 -2.45 -4.88
N ASN A 239 -0.70 -2.77 -4.47
CA ASN A 239 -0.32 -3.00 -3.08
C ASN A 239 0.26 -1.72 -2.52
N ILE A 240 -0.37 -1.15 -1.48
CA ILE A 240 -0.07 0.19 -0.97
C ILE A 240 0.64 0.09 0.38
N SER A 241 1.87 0.58 0.45
CA SER A 241 2.66 0.65 1.69
C SER A 241 3.76 1.70 1.57
N CYS A 242 4.30 2.18 2.70
CA CYS A 242 5.39 3.16 2.72
C CYS A 242 5.13 4.37 1.81
N ILE A 243 3.93 4.98 1.90
CA ILE A 243 3.44 5.98 0.94
C ILE A 243 3.21 7.36 1.55
N GLY A 244 3.69 7.60 2.79
CA GLY A 244 3.37 8.79 3.56
C GLY A 244 4.53 9.75 3.82
N ASP A 245 5.75 9.41 3.45
CA ASP A 245 6.93 10.28 3.54
C ASP A 245 7.06 11.22 2.32
N GLU A 246 8.09 12.09 2.31
CA GLU A 246 8.35 13.01 1.20
C GLU A 246 9.48 12.52 0.25
N GLY A 247 9.84 11.26 0.34
CA GLY A 247 10.83 10.64 -0.55
C GLY A 247 10.31 10.41 -1.98
N PRO A 248 11.07 9.70 -2.82
CA PRO A 248 10.70 9.47 -4.21
C PRO A 248 9.43 8.64 -4.35
N TYR A 249 8.62 8.91 -5.37
CA TYR A 249 7.53 8.03 -5.79
C TYR A 249 8.10 6.75 -6.37
N ALA A 250 7.59 5.61 -5.98
CA ALA A 250 8.17 4.34 -6.34
C ALA A 250 7.14 3.29 -6.74
N CYS A 251 7.55 2.41 -7.66
CA CYS A 251 6.78 1.25 -8.08
C CYS A 251 7.66 0.01 -8.03
N VAL A 252 7.13 -1.07 -7.43
CA VAL A 252 7.68 -2.42 -7.58
C VAL A 252 6.82 -3.15 -8.61
N ALA A 253 7.43 -3.52 -9.73
CA ALA A 253 6.74 -4.14 -10.85
C ALA A 253 6.10 -5.50 -10.50
N SER A 254 5.05 -5.88 -11.23
CA SER A 254 4.53 -7.24 -11.22
C SER A 254 5.57 -8.25 -11.70
N ARG A 255 5.32 -9.55 -11.49
CA ARG A 255 6.26 -10.60 -11.90
C ARG A 255 6.62 -10.56 -13.39
N TYR A 256 5.69 -10.18 -14.25
CA TYR A 256 5.92 -10.07 -15.69
C TYR A 256 6.35 -8.67 -16.15
N GLY A 257 6.10 -7.62 -15.37
CA GLY A 257 6.54 -6.25 -15.65
C GLY A 257 5.85 -5.57 -16.84
N ASN A 258 4.74 -6.12 -17.35
CA ASN A 258 4.04 -5.62 -18.53
C ASN A 258 2.51 -5.68 -18.41
N THR A 259 1.98 -5.86 -17.20
CA THR A 259 0.53 -5.86 -16.97
C THR A 259 -0.05 -4.45 -17.12
N LEU A 260 -1.37 -4.35 -17.13
CA LEU A 260 -2.04 -3.04 -17.15
C LEU A 260 -1.65 -2.18 -15.95
N ALA A 261 -1.47 -2.78 -14.77
CA ALA A 261 -0.97 -2.06 -13.58
C ALA A 261 0.46 -1.55 -13.75
N ASP A 262 1.36 -2.35 -14.37
CA ASP A 262 2.73 -1.93 -14.68
C ASP A 262 2.76 -0.73 -15.63
N LYS A 263 2.01 -0.81 -16.74
CA LYS A 263 1.92 0.26 -17.74
C LYS A 263 1.36 1.55 -17.10
N THR A 264 0.30 1.41 -16.29
CA THR A 264 -0.31 2.54 -15.59
C THR A 264 0.68 3.23 -14.64
N ALA A 265 1.32 2.46 -13.76
CA ALA A 265 2.27 3.02 -12.80
C ALA A 265 3.50 3.64 -13.49
N ALA A 266 4.04 2.99 -14.52
CA ALA A 266 5.17 3.48 -15.28
C ALA A 266 4.84 4.81 -15.98
N HIS A 267 3.67 4.89 -16.62
CA HIS A 267 3.20 6.12 -17.28
C HIS A 267 3.05 7.27 -16.27
N VAL A 268 2.39 7.00 -15.14
CA VAL A 268 2.19 8.02 -14.09
C VAL A 268 3.54 8.49 -13.53
N LEU A 269 4.44 7.58 -13.17
CA LEU A 269 5.78 7.94 -12.67
C LEU A 269 6.59 8.77 -13.68
N LYS A 270 6.47 8.49 -14.97
CA LYS A 270 7.17 9.22 -16.03
C LYS A 270 6.73 10.68 -16.11
N HIS A 271 5.48 10.97 -15.78
CA HIS A 271 4.87 12.31 -15.95
C HIS A 271 4.56 13.02 -14.63
N MET A 272 4.89 12.42 -13.48
CA MET A 272 4.77 13.07 -12.17
C MET A 272 5.91 14.05 -11.92
N ASP A 273 5.60 15.12 -11.21
CA ASP A 273 6.61 16.02 -10.66
C ASP A 273 7.31 15.37 -9.45
N GLY A 274 8.63 15.49 -9.37
CA GLY A 274 9.45 14.99 -8.28
C GLY A 274 10.29 13.77 -8.65
N ASP A 275 11.03 13.26 -7.66
CA ASP A 275 11.86 12.07 -7.84
C ASP A 275 11.01 10.81 -7.98
N THR A 276 11.37 9.95 -8.92
CA THR A 276 10.69 8.67 -9.15
C THR A 276 11.68 7.51 -9.17
N ARG A 277 11.23 6.33 -8.76
CA ARG A 277 12.02 5.08 -8.76
C ARG A 277 11.16 3.91 -9.26
N SER A 278 11.77 3.08 -10.09
CA SER A 278 11.17 1.83 -10.52
C SER A 278 12.04 0.66 -10.08
N TYR A 279 11.41 -0.35 -9.50
CA TYR A 279 12.04 -1.55 -9.00
C TYR A 279 11.47 -2.77 -9.73
N SER A 280 12.33 -3.73 -10.01
CA SER A 280 11.90 -5.00 -10.60
C SER A 280 11.20 -5.88 -9.56
N PHE A 281 10.48 -6.89 -10.02
CA PHE A 281 9.88 -7.90 -9.13
C PHE A 281 10.92 -8.66 -8.28
N LEU A 282 12.18 -8.66 -8.68
CA LEU A 282 13.26 -9.28 -7.88
C LEU A 282 13.52 -8.52 -6.57
N GLU A 283 13.11 -7.27 -6.50
CA GLU A 283 13.24 -6.39 -5.33
C GLU A 283 11.96 -6.30 -4.49
N ARG A 284 11.02 -7.22 -4.74
CA ARG A 284 9.79 -7.38 -3.96
C ARG A 284 10.07 -7.72 -2.49
N GLY A 285 9.20 -7.30 -1.59
CA GLY A 285 9.36 -7.60 -0.16
C GLY A 285 8.06 -7.50 0.64
N SER A 286 6.99 -6.94 0.06
CA SER A 286 5.66 -6.85 0.65
C SER A 286 4.68 -7.84 -0.01
N ASP A 287 3.38 -7.59 0.07
CA ASP A 287 2.32 -8.53 -0.36
C ASP A 287 2.25 -8.74 -1.88
N GLU A 288 2.85 -7.87 -2.70
CA GLU A 288 2.98 -8.12 -4.14
C GLU A 288 3.67 -9.46 -4.43
N ARG A 289 4.55 -9.94 -3.53
CA ARG A 289 5.17 -11.26 -3.63
C ARG A 289 4.17 -12.41 -3.54
N GLN A 290 3.05 -12.22 -2.87
CA GLN A 290 1.99 -13.21 -2.76
C GLN A 290 1.04 -13.11 -3.95
N TYR A 291 0.58 -11.90 -4.27
CA TYR A 291 -0.37 -11.65 -5.36
C TYR A 291 0.20 -11.97 -6.74
N CYS A 292 1.50 -11.75 -6.94
CA CYS A 292 2.19 -12.05 -8.20
C CYS A 292 2.97 -13.37 -8.18
N SER A 293 2.78 -14.23 -7.16
CA SER A 293 3.47 -15.52 -7.09
C SER A 293 3.03 -16.46 -8.23
N PRO A 294 3.88 -17.45 -8.61
CA PRO A 294 3.50 -18.46 -9.60
C PRO A 294 2.15 -19.12 -9.27
N HIS A 295 1.33 -19.32 -10.28
CA HIS A 295 -0.05 -19.84 -10.21
C HIS A 295 -1.10 -18.86 -9.66
N ILE A 296 -0.72 -17.80 -8.99
CA ILE A 296 -1.59 -16.69 -8.62
C ILE A 296 -1.61 -15.67 -9.76
N ASP A 297 -0.49 -15.02 -10.03
CA ASP A 297 -0.25 -14.13 -11.19
C ASP A 297 -1.30 -13.02 -11.39
N LEU A 298 -1.73 -12.38 -10.30
CA LEU A 298 -2.58 -11.21 -10.41
C LEU A 298 -1.79 -10.04 -11.02
N PRO A 299 -2.41 -9.21 -11.89
CA PRO A 299 -1.80 -8.05 -12.52
C PRO A 299 -1.68 -6.90 -11.52
N LEU A 300 -0.74 -6.98 -10.59
CA LEU A 300 -0.62 -6.08 -9.45
C LEU A 300 0.81 -5.58 -9.30
N VAL A 301 0.96 -4.29 -8.94
CA VAL A 301 2.22 -3.63 -8.62
C VAL A 301 2.22 -3.08 -7.19
N GLY A 302 3.39 -2.95 -6.58
CA GLY A 302 3.56 -2.23 -5.32
C GLY A 302 3.73 -0.74 -5.57
N LEU A 303 2.92 0.12 -4.91
CA LEU A 303 3.09 1.57 -4.93
C LEU A 303 3.54 2.07 -3.57
N SER A 304 4.57 2.90 -3.57
CA SER A 304 5.12 3.52 -2.37
C SER A 304 5.69 4.91 -2.70
N ARG A 305 6.11 5.62 -1.65
CA ARG A 305 7.10 6.68 -1.77
C ARG A 305 8.46 6.06 -1.50
N SER A 306 9.10 6.29 -0.38
CA SER A 306 10.31 5.52 -0.07
C SER A 306 9.97 4.02 0.05
N LYS A 307 10.46 3.21 -0.90
CA LYS A 307 10.22 1.76 -0.88
C LYS A 307 10.74 1.16 0.44
N TYR A 308 10.03 0.16 0.99
CA TYR A 308 10.49 -0.60 2.14
C TYR A 308 11.96 -1.05 1.98
N SER A 309 12.69 -1.10 3.08
CA SER A 309 14.13 -1.41 3.13
C SER A 309 15.07 -0.43 2.41
N THR A 310 14.61 0.76 1.98
CA THR A 310 15.46 1.74 1.31
C THR A 310 15.69 3.03 2.09
N TYR A 311 15.03 3.19 3.24
CA TYR A 311 15.18 4.35 4.12
C TYR A 311 15.64 3.93 5.52
N PRO A 312 16.44 4.76 6.23
CA PRO A 312 17.07 4.38 7.50
C PRO A 312 16.08 4.09 8.64
N GLU A 313 14.93 4.75 8.62
CA GLU A 313 13.89 4.66 9.64
C GLU A 313 13.12 3.32 9.57
N TYR A 314 13.22 2.61 8.43
CA TYR A 314 12.48 1.38 8.17
C TYR A 314 12.67 0.35 9.29
N HIS A 315 11.55 -0.19 9.80
CA HIS A 315 11.51 -1.20 10.86
C HIS A 315 12.19 -0.76 12.15
N THR A 316 12.09 0.53 12.50
CA THR A 316 12.55 1.10 13.77
C THR A 316 11.55 2.10 14.35
N SER A 317 11.79 2.54 15.59
CA SER A 317 11.00 3.62 16.23
C SER A 317 11.20 5.00 15.59
N LEU A 318 12.11 5.14 14.64
CA LEU A 318 12.32 6.37 13.88
C LEU A 318 11.28 6.52 12.75
N ASP A 319 10.63 5.42 12.35
CA ASP A 319 9.45 5.45 11.48
C ASP A 319 8.21 5.89 12.28
N ASN A 320 8.17 7.16 12.62
CA ASN A 320 7.18 7.77 13.49
C ASN A 320 6.37 8.87 12.77
N LEU A 321 5.54 9.60 13.50
CA LEU A 321 4.68 10.67 12.98
C LEU A 321 5.42 11.95 12.59
N ASP A 322 6.70 12.09 12.95
CA ASP A 322 7.55 13.20 12.45
C ASP A 322 8.10 12.87 11.07
N PHE A 323 8.31 11.58 10.77
CA PHE A 323 8.77 11.09 9.46
C PHE A 323 7.65 11.13 8.40
N VAL A 324 6.40 10.86 8.80
CA VAL A 324 5.22 10.94 7.92
C VAL A 324 4.59 12.32 8.02
N THR A 325 4.47 13.01 6.89
CA THR A 325 3.94 14.38 6.86
C THR A 325 2.58 14.46 6.17
N PRO A 326 1.77 15.49 6.46
CA PRO A 326 0.55 15.76 5.68
C PRO A 326 0.82 15.92 4.17
N ALA A 327 1.96 16.49 3.78
CA ALA A 327 2.35 16.66 2.39
C ALA A 327 2.73 15.30 1.75
N GLY A 328 3.47 14.47 2.48
CA GLY A 328 3.82 13.12 2.05
C GLY A 328 2.58 12.24 1.82
N LEU A 329 1.65 12.22 2.78
CA LEU A 329 0.37 11.51 2.65
C LEU A 329 -0.49 12.04 1.50
N GLN A 330 -0.52 13.36 1.29
CA GLN A 330 -1.23 13.94 0.15
C GLN A 330 -0.59 13.50 -1.17
N GLY A 331 0.74 13.52 -1.26
CA GLY A 331 1.47 13.03 -2.43
C GLY A 331 1.18 11.57 -2.74
N GLY A 332 1.19 10.71 -1.72
CA GLY A 332 0.82 9.29 -1.87
C GLY A 332 -0.62 9.09 -2.32
N TYR A 333 -1.54 9.88 -1.77
CA TYR A 333 -2.95 9.89 -2.20
C TYR A 333 -3.09 10.32 -3.66
N ASP A 334 -2.41 11.41 -4.06
CA ASP A 334 -2.46 11.92 -5.43
C ASP A 334 -1.85 10.93 -6.42
N TYR A 335 -0.75 10.24 -6.04
CA TYR A 335 -0.15 9.20 -6.87
C TYR A 335 -1.10 8.02 -7.15
N LEU A 336 -1.71 7.46 -6.11
CA LEU A 336 -2.68 6.36 -6.28
C LEU A 336 -3.92 6.83 -7.04
N ARG A 337 -4.41 8.04 -6.76
CA ARG A 337 -5.53 8.63 -7.49
C ARG A 337 -5.22 8.80 -8.97
N GLU A 338 -4.03 9.27 -9.32
CA GLU A 338 -3.61 9.45 -10.71
C GLU A 338 -3.59 8.11 -11.48
N CYS A 339 -3.08 7.06 -10.84
CA CYS A 339 -3.13 5.70 -11.42
C CYS A 339 -4.57 5.24 -11.65
N ILE A 340 -5.46 5.47 -10.69
CA ILE A 340 -6.87 5.09 -10.80
C ILE A 340 -7.58 5.91 -11.89
N GLU A 341 -7.39 7.22 -11.94
CA GLU A 341 -8.00 8.08 -12.96
C GLU A 341 -7.54 7.71 -14.37
N LEU A 342 -6.25 7.33 -14.53
CA LEU A 342 -5.77 6.82 -15.82
C LEU A 342 -6.45 5.51 -16.20
N LEU A 343 -6.61 4.55 -15.30
CA LEU A 343 -7.33 3.30 -15.56
C LEU A 343 -8.80 3.54 -15.93
N GLU A 344 -9.48 4.45 -15.22
CA GLU A 344 -10.88 4.82 -15.47
C GLU A 344 -11.06 5.47 -16.86
N ASN A 345 -10.03 6.14 -17.38
CA ASN A 345 -10.05 6.80 -18.69
C ASN A 345 -9.36 6.00 -19.80
N ASN A 346 -8.75 4.88 -19.48
CA ASN A 346 -8.07 4.05 -20.49
C ASN A 346 -9.12 3.40 -21.42
N ARG A 347 -9.15 3.85 -22.66
CA ARG A 347 -10.02 3.38 -23.74
C ARG A 347 -9.18 3.01 -24.95
N THR A 348 -9.75 2.18 -25.81
CA THR A 348 -9.20 1.90 -27.15
C THR A 348 -10.01 2.69 -28.16
N TYR A 349 -9.33 3.34 -29.11
CA TYR A 349 -9.98 4.16 -30.13
C TYR A 349 -9.66 3.63 -31.51
N ASN A 350 -10.64 3.74 -32.41
CA ASN A 350 -10.49 3.40 -33.82
C ASN A 350 -10.81 4.61 -34.70
N VAL A 351 -9.90 4.92 -35.62
CA VAL A 351 -10.07 6.00 -36.58
C VAL A 351 -11.13 5.65 -37.63
N LEU A 352 -12.01 6.61 -37.96
CA LEU A 352 -13.15 6.39 -38.87
C LEU A 352 -12.86 6.72 -40.33
N CYS A 353 -11.71 7.29 -40.66
CA CYS A 353 -11.36 7.71 -42.03
C CYS A 353 -9.99 7.15 -42.42
N ASN A 354 -9.87 6.79 -43.69
CA ASN A 354 -8.56 6.41 -44.28
C ASN A 354 -7.70 7.67 -44.54
N CYS A 355 -6.39 7.51 -44.46
CA CYS A 355 -5.37 8.55 -44.62
C CYS A 355 -5.49 9.70 -43.59
N GLU A 356 -4.63 10.70 -43.70
CA GLU A 356 -4.69 11.86 -42.84
C GLU A 356 -6.02 12.62 -42.95
N GLN A 357 -6.57 12.95 -41.79
CA GLN A 357 -7.89 13.60 -41.74
C GLN A 357 -7.78 15.11 -41.86
N GLN A 358 -8.72 15.71 -42.56
CA GLN A 358 -8.78 17.16 -42.74
C GLN A 358 -9.39 17.82 -41.51
N LEU A 359 -8.57 18.16 -40.52
CA LEU A 359 -8.96 18.77 -39.26
C LEU A 359 -9.66 20.12 -39.45
N GLY A 360 -9.17 20.94 -40.39
CA GLY A 360 -9.75 22.27 -40.70
C GLY A 360 -11.22 22.23 -41.16
N LYS A 361 -11.65 21.17 -41.87
CA LYS A 361 -13.06 20.97 -42.26
C LYS A 361 -13.97 20.82 -41.04
N ARG A 362 -13.43 20.45 -39.90
CA ARG A 362 -14.16 20.17 -38.67
C ARG A 362 -13.96 21.25 -37.58
N GLY A 363 -13.30 22.35 -37.95
CA GLY A 363 -13.01 23.43 -37.01
C GLY A 363 -11.93 23.09 -35.95
N LEU A 364 -11.21 22.00 -36.16
CA LEU A 364 -10.13 21.53 -35.23
C LEU A 364 -8.77 22.18 -35.50
N TYR A 365 -8.69 23.07 -36.50
CA TYR A 365 -7.52 23.91 -36.70
C TYR A 365 -7.75 25.25 -35.99
N PRO A 366 -6.83 25.67 -35.10
CA PRO A 366 -6.89 26.94 -34.44
C PRO A 366 -6.76 28.08 -35.46
N ASP A 367 -7.57 29.14 -35.32
CA ASP A 367 -7.52 30.34 -36.19
C ASP A 367 -6.19 31.10 -36.06
N LEU A 368 -5.47 30.93 -34.95
CA LEU A 368 -4.17 31.53 -34.67
C LEU A 368 -3.07 30.48 -34.71
N SER A 369 -2.13 30.64 -35.65
CA SER A 369 -0.92 29.80 -35.72
C SER A 369 0.11 30.26 -34.69
N THR A 370 0.02 29.70 -33.48
CA THR A 370 1.03 29.89 -32.43
C THR A 370 1.84 28.59 -32.26
N LYS A 371 2.96 28.66 -31.52
CA LYS A 371 3.76 27.48 -31.20
C LYS A 371 2.96 26.46 -30.39
N GLU A 372 2.07 26.92 -29.53
CA GLU A 372 1.21 26.09 -28.68
C GLU A 372 0.10 25.39 -29.48
N THR A 373 -0.59 26.11 -30.35
CA THR A 373 -1.60 25.55 -31.26
C THR A 373 -0.99 24.52 -32.23
N GLY A 374 0.25 24.74 -32.69
CA GLY A 374 0.97 23.77 -33.51
C GLY A 374 1.24 22.46 -32.73
N ARG A 375 1.53 22.53 -31.43
CA ARG A 375 1.70 21.35 -30.57
C ARG A 375 0.41 20.54 -30.42
N ILE A 376 -0.71 21.20 -30.19
CA ILE A 376 -2.04 20.53 -30.04
C ILE A 376 -2.37 19.77 -31.32
N VAL A 377 -2.27 20.45 -32.49
CA VAL A 377 -2.52 19.82 -33.80
C VAL A 377 -1.58 18.63 -34.04
N SER A 378 -0.29 18.77 -33.75
CA SER A 378 0.66 17.65 -33.86
C SER A 378 0.22 16.47 -32.98
N THR A 379 -0.18 16.73 -31.72
CA THR A 379 -0.63 15.66 -30.82
C THR A 379 -1.94 15.01 -31.31
N MET A 380 -2.87 15.77 -31.91
CA MET A 380 -4.08 15.22 -32.55
C MET A 380 -3.71 14.26 -33.70
N MET A 381 -2.79 14.69 -34.57
CA MET A 381 -2.36 13.88 -35.72
C MET A 381 -1.60 12.64 -35.27
N ASP A 382 -0.74 12.78 -34.26
CA ASP A 382 0.01 11.64 -33.66
C ASP A 382 -0.97 10.65 -33.01
N PHE A 383 -1.99 11.13 -32.25
CA PHE A 383 -3.03 10.28 -31.70
C PHE A 383 -3.81 9.50 -32.77
N ILE A 384 -4.25 10.20 -33.83
CA ILE A 384 -4.98 9.61 -34.96
C ILE A 384 -4.15 8.52 -35.64
N ALA A 385 -2.84 8.73 -35.78
CA ALA A 385 -1.93 7.78 -36.43
C ALA A 385 -1.86 6.41 -35.71
N TYR A 386 -2.12 6.39 -34.42
CA TYR A 386 -2.05 5.17 -33.59
C TYR A 386 -3.41 4.69 -33.05
N ALA A 387 -4.50 5.42 -33.33
CA ALA A 387 -5.87 5.03 -32.95
C ALA A 387 -6.45 4.04 -33.99
N ASP A 388 -5.86 2.86 -34.08
CA ASP A 388 -6.17 1.84 -35.07
C ASP A 388 -7.09 0.70 -34.55
N GLY A 389 -7.66 0.89 -33.37
CA GLY A 389 -8.51 -0.09 -32.72
C GLY A 389 -7.74 -1.17 -31.91
N THR A 390 -6.41 -1.13 -31.90
CA THR A 390 -5.57 -2.08 -31.14
C THR A 390 -4.87 -1.46 -29.94
N ASN A 391 -4.44 -0.20 -30.04
CA ASN A 391 -3.75 0.50 -28.98
C ASN A 391 -4.74 1.14 -27.99
N SER A 392 -4.50 0.93 -26.69
CA SER A 392 -5.19 1.66 -25.63
C SER A 392 -4.65 3.09 -25.50
N LEU A 393 -5.40 3.97 -24.82
CA LEU A 393 -4.96 5.36 -24.54
C LEU A 393 -3.56 5.39 -23.91
N ILE A 394 -3.27 4.53 -22.92
CA ILE A 394 -1.94 4.46 -22.27
C ILE A 394 -0.86 4.15 -23.31
N GLU A 395 -1.09 3.15 -24.17
CA GLU A 395 -0.12 2.76 -25.20
C GLU A 395 0.11 3.88 -26.21
N ILE A 396 -0.94 4.57 -26.65
CA ILE A 396 -0.78 5.73 -27.53
C ILE A 396 0.01 6.84 -26.83
N CYS A 397 -0.32 7.16 -25.56
CA CYS A 397 0.39 8.17 -24.78
C CYS A 397 1.89 7.86 -24.65
N ASP A 398 2.24 6.61 -24.44
CA ASP A 398 3.63 6.16 -24.32
C ASP A 398 4.38 6.25 -25.68
N ILE A 399 3.71 5.90 -26.78
CA ILE A 399 4.28 6.00 -28.13
C ILE A 399 4.58 7.44 -28.50
N ILE A 400 3.61 8.36 -28.23
CA ILE A 400 3.75 9.78 -28.62
C ILE A 400 4.46 10.64 -27.54
N ASP A 401 4.85 10.03 -26.43
CA ASP A 401 5.53 10.66 -25.30
C ASP A 401 4.78 11.88 -24.73
N LYS A 402 3.52 11.67 -24.35
CA LYS A 402 2.61 12.72 -23.80
C LYS A 402 1.91 12.28 -22.55
N PRO A 403 1.64 13.21 -21.59
CA PRO A 403 0.80 12.93 -20.43
C PRO A 403 -0.60 12.50 -20.85
N TRP A 404 -1.13 11.47 -20.18
CA TRP A 404 -2.44 10.91 -20.55
C TRP A 404 -3.60 11.92 -20.48
N ARG A 405 -3.55 12.90 -19.59
CA ARG A 405 -4.61 13.90 -19.45
C ARG A 405 -4.74 14.77 -20.70
N ASP A 406 -3.62 15.14 -21.27
CA ASP A 406 -3.59 15.95 -22.50
C ASP A 406 -4.15 15.13 -23.66
N VAL A 407 -3.75 13.87 -23.76
CA VAL A 407 -4.18 12.97 -24.84
C VAL A 407 -5.63 12.55 -24.67
N ALA A 408 -6.11 12.32 -23.45
CA ALA A 408 -7.52 11.98 -23.19
C ALA A 408 -8.47 13.14 -23.59
N SER A 409 -8.08 14.38 -23.33
CA SER A 409 -8.84 15.56 -23.77
C SER A 409 -8.92 15.63 -25.30
N ILE A 410 -7.80 15.38 -25.98
CA ILE A 410 -7.73 15.32 -27.46
C ILE A 410 -8.57 14.16 -28.00
N ALA A 411 -8.49 12.98 -27.40
CA ALA A 411 -9.27 11.83 -27.81
C ALA A 411 -10.78 12.10 -27.73
N GLN A 412 -11.22 12.76 -26.65
CA GLN A 412 -12.61 13.19 -26.51
C GLN A 412 -13.04 14.18 -27.61
N GLU A 413 -12.22 15.21 -27.88
CA GLU A 413 -12.50 16.21 -28.93
C GLU A 413 -12.59 15.56 -30.32
N LEU A 414 -11.69 14.62 -30.63
CA LEU A 414 -11.71 13.88 -31.89
C LEU A 414 -12.92 12.95 -32.00
N ASN A 415 -13.35 12.32 -30.88
CA ASN A 415 -14.54 11.49 -30.84
C ASN A 415 -15.84 12.34 -31.08
N GLU A 416 -15.95 13.49 -30.41
CA GLU A 416 -17.04 14.42 -30.57
C GLU A 416 -17.13 14.98 -32.04
N ALA A 417 -15.95 15.13 -32.67
CA ALA A 417 -15.87 15.54 -34.08
C ALA A 417 -16.15 14.40 -35.08
N GLY A 418 -16.38 13.17 -34.62
CA GLY A 418 -16.64 11.99 -35.46
C GLY A 418 -15.43 11.52 -36.26
N LEU A 419 -14.23 11.72 -35.74
CA LEU A 419 -12.97 11.31 -36.37
C LEU A 419 -12.46 9.97 -35.85
N VAL A 420 -12.75 9.68 -34.60
CA VAL A 420 -12.47 8.38 -33.94
C VAL A 420 -13.74 7.92 -33.23
N GLU A 421 -13.78 6.63 -32.91
CA GLU A 421 -14.80 6.03 -32.04
C GLU A 421 -14.14 5.18 -30.94
N GLU A 422 -14.78 5.10 -29.79
CA GLU A 422 -14.36 4.19 -28.73
C GLU A 422 -14.71 2.75 -29.14
N VAL A 423 -13.71 1.88 -29.10
CA VAL A 423 -13.91 0.45 -29.37
C VAL A 423 -14.46 -0.22 -28.11
N THR A 424 -15.68 -0.73 -28.19
CA THR A 424 -16.23 -1.58 -27.13
C THR A 424 -15.47 -2.90 -27.14
N GLN A 425 -14.62 -3.15 -26.16
CA GLN A 425 -14.02 -4.48 -25.99
C GLN A 425 -15.13 -5.48 -25.65
N VAL A 426 -15.35 -6.43 -26.55
CA VAL A 426 -16.30 -7.56 -26.39
C VAL A 426 -15.80 -8.54 -25.34
#